data_c1b41770ebd38a2b3d9db95bd3c75d3b
#
_entry.id   c1b41770ebd38a2b3d9db95bd3c75d3b
#
_cell.length_a   1.000
_cell.length_b   1.000
_cell.length_c   1.000
_cell.angle_alpha   90.00
_cell.angle_beta   90.00
_cell.angle_gamma   90.00
#
_symmetry.space_group_name_H-M   'P 1'
#
loop_
_entity.id
_entity.type
_entity.pdbx_description
1 polymer ?
#
loop_
_entity_poly.entity_id
_entity_poly.type
_entity_poly.pdbx_seq_one_letter_code
_entity_poly.pdbx_strand_id
1 'polypeptide(L)'
;GWLDLATRGAAFLRAHGRDPTTGRVYFSLTRDGRPIHLQRKIYSEVFYVLALCEMDRATGREEYLAEARDVFWLIYDLWRHPEKLGRPMLSGTPRGSSLADPMVFLCMIEELSPIDADPRYAELADEMTRVALRHVRRDRQLVLEHVGPDGETFDTPKGRLINPGHAIEMGWFLIHLAQRTGRRELMATALEIIDWSFRAGWDTEFGGLYYFLDADGRPCTQLEANMKLWWPATEALYALALAWRVTGDDRWLDLHRKNHDWAWQHFRDPEFGEWFGYLDRRGEPTHQLKGGEWKGFFHLPRALLYLVLLLES
;
A
#
# COMPACT_ATOMS: atom_id res chain seq x y z
N GLY A 1 -27.17 -10.55 -0.40
CA GLY A 1 -26.50 -9.57 -1.26
C GLY A 1 -25.04 -9.37 -0.88
N TRP A 2 -24.34 -8.44 -1.51
CA TRP A 2 -22.93 -8.14 -1.22
C TRP A 2 -22.71 -7.73 0.24
N LEU A 3 -23.59 -6.90 0.79
CA LEU A 3 -23.52 -6.46 2.17
C LEU A 3 -23.69 -7.62 3.17
N ASP A 4 -24.58 -8.59 2.88
CA ASP A 4 -24.75 -9.77 3.76
C ASP A 4 -23.49 -10.63 3.76
N LEU A 5 -22.82 -10.75 2.61
CA LEU A 5 -21.55 -11.47 2.50
C LEU A 5 -20.44 -10.76 3.29
N ALA A 6 -20.32 -9.44 3.16
CA ALA A 6 -19.36 -8.62 3.89
C ALA A 6 -19.63 -8.70 5.42
N THR A 7 -20.90 -8.61 5.84
CA THR A 7 -21.29 -8.73 7.25
C THR A 7 -20.93 -10.07 7.85
N ARG A 8 -21.12 -11.18 7.10
CA ARG A 8 -20.70 -12.52 7.56
C ARG A 8 -19.18 -12.63 7.65
N GLY A 9 -18.44 -12.07 6.69
CA GLY A 9 -16.99 -12.03 6.75
C GLY A 9 -16.47 -11.23 7.94
N ALA A 10 -17.03 -10.04 8.18
CA ALA A 10 -16.69 -9.21 9.33
C ALA A 10 -17.01 -9.91 10.67
N ALA A 11 -18.18 -10.57 10.77
CA ALA A 11 -18.55 -11.32 11.96
C ALA A 11 -17.57 -12.47 12.24
N PHE A 12 -17.14 -13.21 11.20
CA PHE A 12 -16.14 -14.26 11.33
C PHE A 12 -14.79 -13.72 11.80
N LEU A 13 -14.30 -12.63 11.19
CA LEU A 13 -13.04 -12.01 11.58
C LEU A 13 -13.08 -11.44 13.00
N ARG A 14 -14.19 -10.84 13.42
CA ARG A 14 -14.35 -10.34 14.79
C ARG A 14 -14.41 -11.48 15.83
N ALA A 15 -14.99 -12.63 15.48
CA ALA A 15 -15.05 -13.78 16.36
C ALA A 15 -13.73 -14.55 16.49
N HIS A 16 -12.91 -14.58 15.42
CA HIS A 16 -11.76 -15.48 15.31
C HIS A 16 -10.44 -14.80 14.93
N GLY A 17 -10.49 -13.58 14.35
CA GLY A 17 -9.35 -12.93 13.74
C GLY A 17 -8.35 -12.33 14.71
N ARG A 18 -8.71 -12.15 15.98
CA ARG A 18 -7.85 -11.46 16.95
C ARG A 18 -7.37 -12.41 18.05
N ASP A 19 -6.10 -12.26 18.39
CA ASP A 19 -5.51 -12.88 19.57
C ASP A 19 -6.10 -12.23 20.85
N PRO A 20 -6.78 -12.97 21.71
CA PRO A 20 -7.45 -12.41 22.89
C PRO A 20 -6.47 -11.89 23.95
N THR A 21 -5.20 -12.30 23.90
CA THR A 21 -4.18 -11.90 24.86
C THR A 21 -3.48 -10.60 24.46
N THR A 22 -3.14 -10.48 23.17
CA THR A 22 -2.34 -9.35 22.66
C THR A 22 -3.15 -8.34 21.86
N GLY A 23 -4.37 -8.68 21.46
CA GLY A 23 -5.21 -7.89 20.56
C GLY A 23 -4.75 -7.90 19.10
N ARG A 24 -3.63 -8.61 18.79
CA ARG A 24 -3.05 -8.71 17.45
C ARG A 24 -3.98 -9.46 16.49
N VAL A 25 -3.90 -9.14 15.21
CA VAL A 25 -4.71 -9.79 14.16
C VAL A 25 -3.90 -10.92 13.53
N TYR A 26 -4.47 -12.12 13.49
CA TYR A 26 -3.85 -13.26 12.83
C TYR A 26 -3.77 -13.04 11.32
N PHE A 27 -2.63 -13.42 10.74
CA PHE A 27 -2.43 -13.34 9.29
C PHE A 27 -3.22 -14.42 8.56
N SER A 28 -3.29 -15.62 9.15
CA SER A 28 -4.07 -16.72 8.58
C SER A 28 -4.78 -17.55 9.64
N LEU A 29 -5.96 -18.02 9.25
CA LEU A 29 -6.86 -18.86 10.05
C LEU A 29 -7.20 -20.10 9.24
N THR A 30 -7.56 -21.18 9.94
CA THR A 30 -8.28 -22.29 9.30
C THR A 30 -9.69 -21.85 8.91
N ARG A 31 -10.37 -22.66 8.09
CA ARG A 31 -11.75 -22.39 7.68
C ARG A 31 -12.73 -22.30 8.85
N ASP A 32 -12.45 -23.01 9.93
CA ASP A 32 -13.23 -23.04 11.18
C ASP A 32 -12.75 -22.01 12.22
N GLY A 33 -11.84 -21.09 11.83
CA GLY A 33 -11.44 -19.95 12.67
C GLY A 33 -10.29 -20.22 13.64
N ARG A 34 -9.58 -21.37 13.54
CA ARG A 34 -8.42 -21.61 14.39
C ARG A 34 -7.19 -20.86 13.88
N PRO A 35 -6.39 -20.21 14.76
CA PRO A 35 -5.17 -19.51 14.37
C PRO A 35 -4.14 -20.44 13.73
N ILE A 36 -3.56 -20.01 12.61
CA ILE A 36 -2.44 -20.68 11.95
C ILE A 36 -1.17 -19.85 12.09
N HIS A 37 -1.24 -18.54 11.80
CA HIS A 37 -0.05 -17.71 11.73
C HIS A 37 -0.33 -16.30 12.26
N LEU A 38 0.55 -15.80 13.12
CA LEU A 38 0.65 -14.40 13.54
C LEU A 38 1.94 -13.80 12.99
N GLN A 39 1.84 -12.80 12.12
CA GLN A 39 3.01 -12.14 11.55
C GLN A 39 3.69 -11.23 12.58
N ARG A 40 5.01 -11.07 12.45
CA ARG A 40 5.79 -10.05 13.17
C ARG A 40 5.83 -8.73 12.37
N LYS A 41 4.68 -8.34 11.82
CA LYS A 41 4.42 -7.12 11.03
C LYS A 41 3.04 -6.61 11.42
N ILE A 42 2.72 -5.39 11.06
CA ILE A 42 1.46 -4.72 11.42
C ILE A 42 0.37 -4.80 10.34
N TYR A 43 0.65 -5.43 9.20
CA TYR A 43 -0.24 -5.29 8.03
C TYR A 43 -1.58 -6.03 8.19
N SER A 44 -1.63 -7.14 8.95
CA SER A 44 -2.91 -7.81 9.23
C SER A 44 -3.86 -6.89 9.99
N GLU A 45 -3.32 -6.17 10.97
CA GLU A 45 -4.07 -5.17 11.74
C GLU A 45 -4.53 -4.00 10.86
N VAL A 46 -3.67 -3.52 9.93
CA VAL A 46 -4.01 -2.43 8.98
C VAL A 46 -5.23 -2.83 8.15
N PHE A 47 -5.20 -3.99 7.49
CA PHE A 47 -6.34 -4.44 6.68
C PHE A 47 -7.59 -4.70 7.50
N TYR A 48 -7.43 -5.10 8.74
CA TYR A 48 -8.56 -5.24 9.67
C TYR A 48 -9.22 -3.88 9.96
N VAL A 49 -8.43 -2.84 10.23
CA VAL A 49 -8.93 -1.47 10.42
C VAL A 49 -9.67 -0.99 9.18
N LEU A 50 -9.07 -1.13 7.98
CA LEU A 50 -9.71 -0.71 6.73
C LEU A 50 -11.06 -1.42 6.51
N ALA A 51 -11.11 -2.74 6.75
CA ALA A 51 -12.37 -3.50 6.62
C ALA A 51 -13.45 -3.03 7.60
N LEU A 52 -13.07 -2.69 8.85
CA LEU A 52 -14.01 -2.19 9.84
C LEU A 52 -14.50 -0.76 9.51
N CYS A 53 -13.65 0.11 8.96
CA CYS A 53 -14.08 1.42 8.48
C CYS A 53 -15.15 1.30 7.39
N GLU A 54 -14.96 0.40 6.42
CA GLU A 54 -15.95 0.16 5.37
C GLU A 54 -17.24 -0.47 5.91
N MET A 55 -17.15 -1.36 6.91
CA MET A 55 -18.32 -1.91 7.56
C MET A 55 -19.10 -0.86 8.35
N ASP A 56 -18.43 0.09 9.00
CA ASP A 56 -19.08 1.23 9.65
C ASP A 56 -19.84 2.09 8.65
N ARG A 57 -19.18 2.50 7.54
CA ARG A 57 -19.81 3.29 6.46
C ARG A 57 -21.02 2.58 5.85
N ALA A 58 -20.91 1.27 5.63
CA ALA A 58 -21.95 0.49 4.96
C ALA A 58 -23.15 0.18 5.85
N THR A 59 -22.98 0.17 7.19
CA THR A 59 -24.00 -0.32 8.14
C THR A 59 -24.43 0.72 9.17
N GLY A 60 -23.63 1.76 9.43
CA GLY A 60 -23.84 2.72 10.51
C GLY A 60 -23.71 2.12 11.92
N ARG A 61 -23.00 1.00 12.06
CA ARG A 61 -22.88 0.29 13.35
C ARG A 61 -21.61 0.74 14.08
N GLU A 62 -21.76 1.61 15.07
CA GLU A 62 -20.66 2.22 15.85
C GLU A 62 -19.67 1.22 16.44
N GLU A 63 -20.05 -0.04 16.63
CA GLU A 63 -19.15 -1.08 17.12
C GLU A 63 -17.97 -1.37 16.19
N TYR A 64 -18.14 -1.17 14.86
CA TYR A 64 -17.05 -1.32 13.91
C TYR A 64 -16.04 -0.18 14.02
N LEU A 65 -16.51 1.06 14.12
CA LEU A 65 -15.65 2.21 14.33
C LEU A 65 -14.91 2.14 15.66
N ALA A 66 -15.57 1.78 16.75
CA ALA A 66 -14.93 1.62 18.06
C ALA A 66 -13.78 0.62 18.01
N GLU A 67 -14.00 -0.53 17.38
CA GLU A 67 -12.99 -1.58 17.25
C GLU A 67 -11.88 -1.17 16.27
N ALA A 68 -12.20 -0.48 15.17
CA ALA A 68 -11.20 0.07 14.23
C ALA A 68 -10.24 1.04 14.93
N ARG A 69 -10.78 1.92 15.78
CA ARG A 69 -10.01 2.86 16.59
C ARG A 69 -9.07 2.16 17.56
N ASP A 70 -9.56 1.16 18.29
CA ASP A 70 -8.75 0.39 19.24
C ASP A 70 -7.56 -0.29 18.54
N VAL A 71 -7.82 -0.92 17.39
CA VAL A 71 -6.77 -1.60 16.62
C VAL A 71 -5.81 -0.58 15.98
N PHE A 72 -6.29 0.56 15.51
CA PHE A 72 -5.43 1.62 14.98
C PHE A 72 -4.40 2.10 16.02
N TRP A 73 -4.83 2.36 17.25
CA TRP A 73 -3.90 2.79 18.32
C TRP A 73 -2.99 1.66 18.79
N LEU A 74 -3.42 0.40 18.71
CA LEU A 74 -2.53 -0.75 18.90
C LEU A 74 -1.44 -0.78 17.83
N ILE A 75 -1.77 -0.55 16.55
CA ILE A 75 -0.80 -0.47 15.45
C ILE A 75 0.23 0.64 15.72
N TYR A 76 -0.23 1.82 16.15
CA TYR A 76 0.65 2.92 16.48
C TYR A 76 1.61 2.57 17.62
N ASP A 77 1.13 1.94 18.68
CA ASP A 77 1.98 1.47 19.77
C ASP A 77 3.01 0.43 19.30
N LEU A 78 2.61 -0.53 18.46
CA LEU A 78 3.52 -1.54 17.89
C LEU A 78 4.57 -0.92 16.95
N TRP A 79 4.22 0.11 16.21
CA TRP A 79 5.17 0.82 15.36
C TRP A 79 6.19 1.63 16.19
N ARG A 80 5.72 2.26 17.27
CA ARG A 80 6.59 2.99 18.23
C ARG A 80 7.48 2.05 19.03
N HIS A 81 7.01 0.83 19.27
CA HIS A 81 7.64 -0.19 20.12
C HIS A 81 7.79 -1.52 19.36
N PRO A 82 8.64 -1.58 18.30
CA PRO A 82 8.76 -2.75 17.42
C PRO A 82 9.25 -4.01 18.14
N GLU A 83 9.85 -3.89 19.31
CA GLU A 83 10.19 -5.01 20.17
C GLU A 83 8.95 -5.84 20.59
N LYS A 84 7.79 -5.21 20.70
CA LYS A 84 6.50 -5.87 20.98
C LYS A 84 6.05 -6.81 19.86
N LEU A 85 6.59 -6.65 18.65
CA LEU A 85 6.35 -7.55 17.52
C LEU A 85 7.07 -8.90 17.67
N GLY A 86 7.89 -9.08 18.72
CA GLY A 86 8.62 -10.32 18.99
C GLY A 86 9.75 -10.61 17.98
N ARG A 87 10.24 -9.59 17.25
CA ARG A 87 11.43 -9.72 16.41
C ARG A 87 12.68 -9.66 17.32
N PRO A 88 13.67 -10.55 17.12
CA PRO A 88 14.94 -10.40 17.79
C PRO A 88 15.59 -9.07 17.40
N MET A 89 15.87 -8.23 18.39
CA MET A 89 16.59 -6.97 18.20
C MET A 89 18.00 -7.16 18.77
N LEU A 90 19.02 -7.05 17.89
CA LEU A 90 20.40 -7.10 18.31
C LEU A 90 20.86 -5.72 18.78
N SER A 91 21.61 -5.67 19.87
CA SER A 91 22.22 -4.44 20.36
C SER A 91 23.11 -3.82 19.28
N GLY A 92 22.99 -2.51 19.08
CA GLY A 92 23.77 -1.79 18.07
C GLY A 92 23.27 -1.90 16.63
N THR A 93 22.21 -2.67 16.37
CA THR A 93 21.57 -2.67 15.05
C THR A 93 20.91 -1.30 14.80
N PRO A 94 21.26 -0.58 13.72
CA PRO A 94 20.57 0.67 13.39
C PRO A 94 19.08 0.43 13.20
N ARG A 95 18.25 1.25 13.83
CA ARG A 95 16.82 1.28 13.50
C ARG A 95 16.69 1.77 12.07
N GLY A 96 15.92 1.07 11.26
CA GLY A 96 15.58 1.49 9.90
C GLY A 96 14.14 1.95 9.83
N SER A 97 13.86 2.88 8.92
CA SER A 97 12.51 3.24 8.47
C SER A 97 12.19 2.46 7.19
N SER A 98 11.00 1.89 7.09
CA SER A 98 10.45 1.33 5.84
C SER A 98 9.40 2.28 5.30
N LEU A 99 9.41 2.54 3.99
CA LEU A 99 8.41 3.41 3.34
C LEU A 99 6.99 2.90 3.54
N ALA A 100 6.81 1.59 3.58
CA ALA A 100 5.52 0.97 3.78
C ALA A 100 4.85 1.35 5.12
N ASP A 101 5.64 1.60 6.18
CA ASP A 101 5.05 1.91 7.49
C ASP A 101 4.30 3.27 7.48
N PRO A 102 4.91 4.43 7.15
CA PRO A 102 4.18 5.68 7.08
C PRO A 102 3.08 5.66 6.01
N MET A 103 3.26 4.94 4.92
CA MET A 103 2.28 4.79 3.86
C MET A 103 0.98 4.17 4.38
N VAL A 104 1.04 3.04 5.11
CA VAL A 104 -0.16 2.39 5.62
C VAL A 104 -0.85 3.19 6.72
N PHE A 105 -0.10 4.00 7.50
CA PHE A 105 -0.72 4.95 8.43
C PHE A 105 -1.50 6.04 7.69
N LEU A 106 -0.93 6.62 6.63
CA LEU A 106 -1.63 7.61 5.81
C LEU A 106 -2.91 7.03 5.20
N CYS A 107 -2.87 5.78 4.71
CA CYS A 107 -4.04 5.06 4.22
C CYS A 107 -5.12 4.91 5.31
N MET A 108 -4.77 4.42 6.50
CA MET A 108 -5.74 4.26 7.58
C MET A 108 -6.32 5.59 8.06
N ILE A 109 -5.49 6.65 8.14
CA ILE A 109 -5.94 7.99 8.53
C ILE A 109 -6.92 8.56 7.49
N GLU A 110 -6.68 8.31 6.21
CA GLU A 110 -7.61 8.70 5.15
C GLU A 110 -8.99 8.07 5.35
N GLU A 111 -9.04 6.81 5.73
CA GLU A 111 -10.28 6.08 5.95
C GLU A 111 -10.96 6.42 7.28
N LEU A 112 -10.20 6.66 8.35
CA LEU A 112 -10.74 6.97 9.66
C LEU A 112 -11.21 8.43 9.80
N SER A 113 -10.43 9.41 9.31
CA SER A 113 -10.71 10.83 9.55
C SER A 113 -12.10 11.30 9.12
N PRO A 114 -12.75 10.77 8.07
CA PRO A 114 -14.11 11.17 7.70
C PRO A 114 -15.21 10.64 8.63
N ILE A 115 -14.94 9.55 9.36
CA ILE A 115 -15.92 8.86 10.21
C ILE A 115 -15.62 8.98 11.71
N ASP A 116 -14.42 9.48 12.07
CA ASP A 116 -13.98 9.67 13.45
C ASP A 116 -13.30 11.04 13.63
N ALA A 117 -13.85 11.88 14.48
CA ALA A 117 -13.42 13.26 14.69
C ALA A 117 -12.21 13.38 15.66
N ASP A 118 -11.37 12.35 15.80
CA ASP A 118 -10.18 12.39 16.66
C ASP A 118 -9.10 13.35 16.09
N PRO A 119 -8.77 14.46 16.79
CA PRO A 119 -7.81 15.44 16.29
C PRO A 119 -6.39 14.89 16.14
N ARG A 120 -6.06 13.81 16.85
CA ARG A 120 -4.74 13.16 16.76
C ARG A 120 -4.42 12.62 15.38
N TYR A 121 -5.44 12.34 14.55
CA TYR A 121 -5.21 11.89 13.17
C TYR A 121 -4.51 12.93 12.32
N ALA A 122 -4.82 14.22 12.50
CA ALA A 122 -4.16 15.29 11.77
C ALA A 122 -2.67 15.41 12.15
N GLU A 123 -2.36 15.35 13.44
CA GLU A 123 -0.98 15.39 13.96
C GLU A 123 -0.19 14.18 13.47
N LEU A 124 -0.81 12.99 13.48
CA LEU A 124 -0.18 11.77 13.02
C LEU A 124 0.00 11.75 11.50
N ALA A 125 -0.93 12.30 10.72
CA ALA A 125 -0.76 12.48 9.28
C ALA A 125 0.47 13.35 8.96
N ASP A 126 0.70 14.41 9.75
CA ASP A 126 1.88 15.25 9.62
C ASP A 126 3.17 14.50 10.02
N GLU A 127 3.14 13.72 11.08
CA GLU A 127 4.27 12.87 11.47
C GLU A 127 4.60 11.86 10.36
N MET A 128 3.61 11.11 9.88
CA MET A 128 3.79 10.10 8.85
C MET A 128 4.24 10.71 7.52
N THR A 129 3.73 11.88 7.15
CA THR A 129 4.22 12.62 5.98
C THR A 129 5.71 12.96 6.12
N ARG A 130 6.15 13.48 7.28
CA ARG A 130 7.58 13.77 7.50
C ARG A 130 8.43 12.50 7.43
N VAL A 131 7.96 11.38 7.99
CA VAL A 131 8.67 10.09 7.93
C VAL A 131 8.75 9.61 6.48
N ALA A 132 7.66 9.62 5.72
CA ALA A 132 7.62 9.22 4.32
C ALA A 132 8.57 10.06 3.44
N LEU A 133 8.59 11.38 3.64
CA LEU A 133 9.45 12.27 2.85
C LEU A 133 10.96 12.10 3.14
N ARG A 134 11.35 11.47 4.25
CA ARG A 134 12.75 11.07 4.50
C ARG A 134 13.27 10.04 3.51
N HIS A 135 12.40 9.32 2.82
CA HIS A 135 12.74 8.32 1.80
C HIS A 135 13.02 8.94 0.42
N VAL A 136 12.59 10.18 0.19
CA VAL A 136 12.70 10.88 -1.09
C VAL A 136 14.11 11.41 -1.33
N ARG A 137 14.69 11.09 -2.49
CA ARG A 137 16.00 11.54 -2.95
C ARG A 137 15.83 12.42 -4.17
N ARG A 138 15.68 13.73 -3.95
CA ARG A 138 15.41 14.70 -5.02
C ARG A 138 16.56 14.83 -6.01
N ASP A 139 17.80 14.78 -5.51
CA ASP A 139 19.04 14.80 -6.29
C ASP A 139 19.16 13.62 -7.26
N ARG A 140 18.54 12.50 -6.92
CA ARG A 140 18.53 11.26 -7.71
C ARG A 140 17.20 10.98 -8.40
N GLN A 141 16.16 11.76 -8.12
CA GLN A 141 14.79 11.55 -8.61
C GLN A 141 14.26 10.14 -8.34
N LEU A 142 14.42 9.66 -7.11
CA LEU A 142 13.96 8.34 -6.67
C LEU A 142 13.49 8.33 -5.21
N VAL A 143 12.81 7.25 -4.83
CA VAL A 143 12.35 7.00 -3.47
C VAL A 143 12.91 5.66 -3.00
N LEU A 144 13.62 5.68 -1.87
CA LEU A 144 14.19 4.46 -1.28
C LEU A 144 13.16 3.73 -0.42
N GLU A 145 13.13 2.42 -0.49
CA GLU A 145 12.26 1.59 0.36
C GLU A 145 12.71 1.60 1.83
N HIS A 146 14.01 1.72 2.08
CA HIS A 146 14.57 1.73 3.43
C HIS A 146 15.60 2.84 3.63
N VAL A 147 15.47 3.54 4.76
CA VAL A 147 16.41 4.58 5.19
C VAL A 147 16.65 4.47 6.70
N GLY A 148 17.61 5.19 7.23
CA GLY A 148 17.77 5.37 8.66
C GLY A 148 16.66 6.22 9.28
N PRO A 149 16.61 6.31 10.63
CA PRO A 149 15.53 7.02 11.34
C PRO A 149 15.44 8.50 10.96
N ASP A 150 16.56 9.12 10.61
CA ASP A 150 16.64 10.53 10.21
C ASP A 150 16.80 10.70 8.67
N GLY A 151 16.61 9.62 7.92
CA GLY A 151 16.69 9.62 6.47
C GLY A 151 18.07 9.27 5.91
N GLU A 152 18.98 8.75 6.71
CA GLU A 152 20.32 8.35 6.28
C GLU A 152 20.26 7.21 5.26
N THR A 153 21.12 7.26 4.27
CA THR A 153 21.28 6.18 3.28
C THR A 153 22.30 5.16 3.75
N PHE A 154 22.04 3.90 3.44
CA PHE A 154 22.98 2.80 3.70
C PHE A 154 23.46 2.19 2.38
N ASP A 155 24.76 2.08 2.16
CA ASP A 155 25.32 1.35 1.01
C ASP A 155 25.26 -0.17 1.25
N THR A 156 24.02 -0.66 1.31
CA THR A 156 23.70 -2.09 1.41
C THR A 156 22.61 -2.42 0.38
N PRO A 157 22.43 -3.67 -0.05
CA PRO A 157 21.34 -4.03 -0.94
C PRO A 157 19.97 -3.58 -0.42
N LYS A 158 19.75 -3.65 0.90
CA LYS A 158 18.52 -3.18 1.52
C LYS A 158 18.38 -1.65 1.47
N GLY A 159 19.47 -0.90 1.73
CA GLY A 159 19.47 0.56 1.74
C GLY A 159 19.38 1.18 0.33
N ARG A 160 19.69 0.42 -0.72
CA ARG A 160 19.54 0.84 -2.12
C ARG A 160 18.24 0.34 -2.77
N LEU A 161 17.40 -0.39 -2.03
CA LEU A 161 16.17 -0.96 -2.55
C LEU A 161 15.16 0.13 -2.91
N ILE A 162 14.59 0.03 -4.12
CA ILE A 162 13.47 0.81 -4.60
C ILE A 162 12.29 -0.14 -4.82
N ASN A 163 11.12 0.24 -4.34
CA ASN A 163 9.84 -0.38 -4.69
C ASN A 163 8.98 0.66 -5.41
N PRO A 164 8.92 0.62 -6.75
CA PRO A 164 8.14 1.61 -7.51
C PRO A 164 6.66 1.62 -7.13
N GLY A 165 6.08 0.47 -6.84
CA GLY A 165 4.68 0.34 -6.44
C GLY A 165 4.38 1.08 -5.14
N HIS A 166 5.17 0.87 -4.08
CA HIS A 166 5.00 1.57 -2.80
C HIS A 166 5.17 3.08 -2.95
N ALA A 167 6.16 3.52 -3.73
CA ALA A 167 6.38 4.94 -3.94
C ALA A 167 5.23 5.61 -4.71
N ILE A 168 4.68 4.93 -5.72
CA ILE A 168 3.50 5.40 -6.47
C ILE A 168 2.27 5.43 -5.56
N GLU A 169 2.06 4.38 -4.76
CA GLU A 169 0.94 4.30 -3.81
C GLU A 169 1.03 5.41 -2.76
N MET A 170 2.20 5.62 -2.16
CA MET A 170 2.44 6.75 -1.27
C MET A 170 2.15 8.09 -1.97
N GLY A 171 2.55 8.22 -3.24
CA GLY A 171 2.33 9.45 -4.01
C GLY A 171 0.85 9.82 -4.09
N TRP A 172 -0.04 8.90 -4.39
CA TRP A 172 -1.45 9.23 -4.46
C TRP A 172 -2.10 9.42 -3.08
N PHE A 173 -1.65 8.74 -2.01
CA PHE A 173 -2.07 9.09 -0.65
C PHE A 173 -1.70 10.54 -0.29
N LEU A 174 -0.51 10.98 -0.68
CA LEU A 174 -0.08 12.36 -0.46
C LEU A 174 -0.89 13.36 -1.30
N ILE A 175 -1.34 13.02 -2.52
CA ILE A 175 -2.27 13.85 -3.31
C ILE A 175 -3.58 14.04 -2.55
N HIS A 176 -4.19 12.97 -2.06
CA HIS A 176 -5.43 13.04 -1.27
C HIS A 176 -5.26 13.89 -0.02
N LEU A 177 -4.18 13.69 0.72
CA LEU A 177 -3.88 14.50 1.89
C LEU A 177 -3.68 15.98 1.52
N ALA A 178 -2.97 16.26 0.42
CA ALA A 178 -2.74 17.62 -0.06
C ALA A 178 -4.05 18.32 -0.48
N GLN A 179 -4.96 17.61 -1.14
CA GLN A 179 -6.29 18.12 -1.50
C GLN A 179 -7.11 18.45 -0.26
N ARG A 180 -7.18 17.52 0.71
CA ARG A 180 -7.93 17.69 1.96
C ARG A 180 -7.41 18.84 2.81
N THR A 181 -6.09 19.07 2.81
CA THR A 181 -5.43 20.08 3.66
C THR A 181 -5.03 21.37 2.94
N GLY A 182 -5.22 21.46 1.63
CA GLY A 182 -4.85 22.63 0.82
C GLY A 182 -3.33 22.83 0.65
N ARG A 183 -2.49 21.81 0.86
CA ARG A 183 -1.02 21.90 0.87
C ARG A 183 -0.44 21.78 -0.54
N ARG A 184 -0.25 22.91 -1.22
CA ARG A 184 0.26 22.94 -2.62
C ARG A 184 1.67 22.34 -2.76
N GLU A 185 2.58 22.57 -1.80
CA GLU A 185 3.94 22.01 -1.85
C GLU A 185 3.94 20.48 -1.70
N LEU A 186 3.03 19.95 -0.89
CA LEU A 186 2.87 18.49 -0.75
C LEU A 186 2.33 17.88 -2.04
N MET A 187 1.38 18.56 -2.71
CA MET A 187 0.86 18.17 -4.02
C MET A 187 1.98 18.08 -5.05
N ALA A 188 2.82 19.10 -5.16
CA ALA A 188 3.95 19.11 -6.09
C ALA A 188 4.92 17.95 -5.82
N THR A 189 5.24 17.72 -4.54
CA THR A 189 6.12 16.62 -4.13
C THR A 189 5.51 15.25 -4.45
N ALA A 190 4.21 15.07 -4.24
CA ALA A 190 3.52 13.82 -4.56
C ALA A 190 3.54 13.51 -6.05
N LEU A 191 3.32 14.51 -6.89
CA LEU A 191 3.41 14.38 -8.36
C LEU A 191 4.84 14.02 -8.81
N GLU A 192 5.88 14.64 -8.23
CA GLU A 192 7.28 14.28 -8.50
C GLU A 192 7.56 12.81 -8.13
N ILE A 193 7.09 12.36 -6.97
CA ILE A 193 7.27 10.96 -6.51
C ILE A 193 6.64 9.98 -7.50
N ILE A 194 5.40 10.23 -7.95
CA ILE A 194 4.73 9.37 -8.92
C ILE A 194 5.50 9.33 -10.25
N ASP A 195 5.90 10.49 -10.77
CA ASP A 195 6.62 10.60 -12.04
C ASP A 195 7.97 9.87 -12.00
N TRP A 196 8.78 10.13 -10.98
CA TRP A 196 10.09 9.49 -10.84
C TRP A 196 9.98 7.98 -10.66
N SER A 197 9.04 7.54 -9.82
CA SER A 197 8.86 6.12 -9.51
C SER A 197 8.32 5.35 -10.69
N PHE A 198 7.39 5.93 -11.45
CA PHE A 198 6.88 5.30 -12.67
C PHE A 198 7.99 5.19 -13.73
N ARG A 199 8.76 6.27 -13.97
CA ARG A 199 9.86 6.26 -14.96
C ARG A 199 10.98 5.29 -14.58
N ALA A 200 11.40 5.29 -13.32
CA ALA A 200 12.43 4.37 -12.82
C ALA A 200 11.94 2.92 -12.84
N GLY A 201 10.67 2.70 -12.49
CA GLY A 201 10.06 1.37 -12.39
C GLY A 201 9.68 0.72 -13.71
N TRP A 202 9.55 1.48 -14.80
CA TRP A 202 9.07 0.95 -16.07
C TRP A 202 10.14 0.16 -16.82
N ASP A 203 9.87 -1.11 -17.11
CA ASP A 203 10.74 -1.94 -17.95
C ASP A 203 10.66 -1.50 -19.42
N THR A 204 11.74 -0.93 -19.93
CA THR A 204 11.79 -0.41 -21.30
C THR A 204 11.90 -1.49 -22.37
N GLU A 205 12.25 -2.72 -21.99
CA GLU A 205 12.40 -3.86 -22.90
C GLU A 205 11.10 -4.65 -23.04
N PHE A 206 10.44 -4.99 -21.90
CA PHE A 206 9.24 -5.84 -21.89
C PHE A 206 7.97 -5.12 -21.43
N GLY A 207 8.08 -3.87 -21.00
CA GLY A 207 6.97 -3.14 -20.41
C GLY A 207 6.64 -3.57 -18.98
N GLY A 208 5.64 -2.92 -18.37
CA GLY A 208 5.23 -3.14 -16.99
C GLY A 208 6.21 -2.62 -15.95
N LEU A 209 5.73 -2.50 -14.72
CA LEU A 209 6.55 -2.04 -13.60
C LEU A 209 7.32 -3.20 -12.98
N TYR A 210 8.62 -3.01 -12.73
CA TYR A 210 9.40 -3.91 -11.89
C TYR A 210 8.86 -3.93 -10.46
N TYR A 211 8.99 -5.07 -9.80
CA TYR A 211 8.64 -5.15 -8.38
C TYR A 211 9.68 -4.44 -7.51
N PHE A 212 10.97 -4.75 -7.71
CA PHE A 212 12.06 -4.06 -7.02
C PHE A 212 13.18 -3.68 -7.97
N LEU A 213 13.90 -2.63 -7.60
CA LEU A 213 15.11 -2.16 -8.27
C LEU A 213 16.18 -1.82 -7.24
N ASP A 214 17.45 -1.84 -7.66
CA ASP A 214 18.57 -1.26 -6.90
C ASP A 214 18.84 0.16 -7.39
N ALA A 215 18.95 1.12 -6.48
CA ALA A 215 19.15 2.54 -6.81
C ALA A 215 20.42 2.83 -7.64
N ASP A 216 21.43 1.96 -7.57
CA ASP A 216 22.68 2.07 -8.33
C ASP A 216 22.72 1.14 -9.55
N GLY A 217 21.58 0.48 -9.87
CA GLY A 217 21.50 -0.45 -10.99
C GLY A 217 22.23 -1.79 -10.75
N ARG A 218 22.57 -2.10 -9.50
CA ARG A 218 23.15 -3.39 -9.12
C ARG A 218 22.09 -4.48 -9.08
N PRO A 219 22.42 -5.76 -9.16
CA PRO A 219 21.46 -6.84 -8.98
C PRO A 219 20.77 -6.76 -7.62
N CYS A 220 19.43 -6.85 -7.62
CA CYS A 220 18.67 -6.97 -6.39
C CYS A 220 18.89 -8.34 -5.74
N THR A 221 18.80 -8.38 -4.41
CA THR A 221 18.87 -9.63 -3.65
C THR A 221 17.53 -10.34 -3.54
N GLN A 222 16.44 -9.66 -3.86
CA GLN A 222 15.10 -10.24 -3.94
C GLN A 222 14.96 -11.07 -5.22
N LEU A 223 14.63 -12.35 -5.09
CA LEU A 223 14.51 -13.26 -6.24
C LEU A 223 13.40 -12.84 -7.21
N GLU A 224 12.36 -12.20 -6.71
CA GLU A 224 11.21 -11.70 -7.45
C GLU A 224 11.38 -10.27 -8.00
N ALA A 225 12.55 -9.67 -7.89
CA ALA A 225 12.77 -8.25 -8.18
C ALA A 225 12.31 -7.81 -9.58
N ASN A 226 12.57 -8.63 -10.59
CA ASN A 226 12.20 -8.32 -11.98
C ASN A 226 10.82 -8.84 -12.39
N MET A 227 10.07 -9.47 -11.49
CA MET A 227 8.68 -9.88 -11.75
C MET A 227 7.78 -8.66 -11.91
N LYS A 228 6.63 -8.89 -12.54
CA LYS A 228 5.53 -7.93 -12.66
C LYS A 228 4.39 -8.42 -11.77
N LEU A 229 4.01 -7.63 -10.78
CA LEU A 229 2.94 -7.94 -9.87
C LEU A 229 1.70 -7.08 -10.18
N TRP A 230 0.51 -7.60 -9.89
CA TRP A 230 -0.78 -6.93 -10.16
C TRP A 230 -0.89 -5.59 -9.44
N TRP A 231 -0.45 -5.53 -8.16
CA TRP A 231 -0.69 -4.39 -7.31
C TRP A 231 0.10 -3.13 -7.70
N PRO A 232 1.40 -3.16 -8.10
CA PRO A 232 2.06 -1.96 -8.60
C PRO A 232 1.39 -1.41 -9.86
N ALA A 233 0.89 -2.29 -10.74
CA ALA A 233 0.17 -1.87 -11.93
C ALA A 233 -1.16 -1.20 -11.60
N THR A 234 -1.93 -1.73 -10.64
CA THR A 234 -3.20 -1.13 -10.20
C THR A 234 -3.00 0.19 -9.46
N GLU A 235 -1.99 0.30 -8.60
CA GLU A 235 -1.65 1.55 -7.93
C GLU A 235 -1.25 2.63 -8.95
N ALA A 236 -0.47 2.26 -9.96
CA ALA A 236 -0.10 3.18 -11.04
C ALA A 236 -1.32 3.58 -11.90
N LEU A 237 -2.28 2.69 -12.15
CA LEU A 237 -3.51 3.05 -12.88
C LEU A 237 -4.23 4.20 -12.19
N TYR A 238 -4.45 4.09 -10.89
CA TYR A 238 -5.14 5.13 -10.15
C TYR A 238 -4.30 6.40 -10.00
N ALA A 239 -3.04 6.27 -9.57
CA ALA A 239 -2.16 7.41 -9.33
C ALA A 239 -1.96 8.31 -10.57
N LEU A 240 -1.79 7.71 -11.76
CA LEU A 240 -1.60 8.44 -13.01
C LEU A 240 -2.89 9.14 -13.48
N ALA A 241 -4.04 8.49 -13.34
CA ALA A 241 -5.34 9.11 -13.63
C ALA A 241 -5.63 10.28 -12.68
N LEU A 242 -5.34 10.11 -11.38
CA LEU A 242 -5.49 11.15 -10.37
C LEU A 242 -4.54 12.33 -10.67
N ALA A 243 -3.27 12.07 -11.02
CA ALA A 243 -2.31 13.09 -11.41
C ALA A 243 -2.79 13.90 -12.61
N TRP A 244 -3.36 13.24 -13.64
CA TRP A 244 -4.02 13.91 -14.75
C TRP A 244 -5.18 14.80 -14.29
N ARG A 245 -6.05 14.27 -13.44
CA ARG A 245 -7.23 14.99 -12.95
C ARG A 245 -6.88 16.26 -12.16
N VAL A 246 -5.82 16.23 -11.35
CA VAL A 246 -5.41 17.37 -10.52
C VAL A 246 -4.54 18.39 -11.26
N THR A 247 -3.90 18.01 -12.37
CA THR A 247 -2.99 18.90 -13.12
C THR A 247 -3.54 19.37 -14.46
N GLY A 248 -4.41 18.58 -15.10
CA GLY A 248 -4.85 18.77 -16.49
C GLY A 248 -3.74 18.52 -17.52
N ASP A 249 -2.60 17.95 -17.13
CA ASP A 249 -1.47 17.67 -18.03
C ASP A 249 -1.62 16.29 -18.68
N ASP A 250 -1.85 16.25 -19.99
CA ASP A 250 -2.11 15.03 -20.76
C ASP A 250 -0.95 14.02 -20.75
N ARG A 251 0.26 14.43 -20.40
CA ARG A 251 1.37 13.48 -20.23
C ARG A 251 1.06 12.39 -19.20
N TRP A 252 0.28 12.70 -18.17
CA TRP A 252 -0.16 11.73 -17.18
C TRP A 252 -1.14 10.71 -17.76
N LEU A 253 -2.01 11.19 -18.64
CA LEU A 253 -2.95 10.34 -19.36
C LEU A 253 -2.23 9.40 -20.33
N ASP A 254 -1.15 9.84 -20.97
CA ASP A 254 -0.33 8.99 -21.83
C ASP A 254 0.40 7.90 -21.01
N LEU A 255 0.93 8.24 -19.83
CA LEU A 255 1.50 7.26 -18.91
C LEU A 255 0.44 6.28 -18.38
N HIS A 256 -0.76 6.79 -18.07
CA HIS A 256 -1.88 5.96 -17.67
C HIS A 256 -2.26 4.95 -18.76
N ARG A 257 -2.44 5.40 -20.00
CA ARG A 257 -2.75 4.52 -21.14
C ARG A 257 -1.67 3.47 -21.33
N LYS A 258 -0.41 3.87 -21.29
CA LYS A 258 0.73 2.95 -21.40
C LYS A 258 0.69 1.84 -20.34
N ASN A 259 0.43 2.18 -19.08
CA ASN A 259 0.30 1.21 -18.00
C ASN A 259 -0.97 0.36 -18.14
N HIS A 260 -2.09 0.98 -18.50
CA HIS A 260 -3.38 0.33 -18.71
C HIS A 260 -3.29 -0.75 -19.79
N ASP A 261 -2.80 -0.38 -20.97
CA ASP A 261 -2.77 -1.29 -22.12
C ASP A 261 -1.89 -2.50 -21.84
N TRP A 262 -0.71 -2.25 -21.24
CA TRP A 262 0.17 -3.34 -20.82
C TRP A 262 -0.46 -4.23 -19.75
N ALA A 263 -1.05 -3.65 -18.72
CA ALA A 263 -1.64 -4.40 -17.61
C ALA A 263 -2.82 -5.25 -18.07
N TRP A 264 -3.71 -4.70 -18.89
CA TRP A 264 -4.86 -5.45 -19.43
C TRP A 264 -4.44 -6.57 -20.38
N GLN A 265 -3.38 -6.36 -21.15
CA GLN A 265 -2.86 -7.38 -22.06
C GLN A 265 -2.27 -8.58 -21.29
N HIS A 266 -1.58 -8.35 -20.17
CA HIS A 266 -0.77 -9.36 -19.52
C HIS A 266 -1.39 -9.98 -18.26
N PHE A 267 -2.07 -9.17 -17.43
CA PHE A 267 -2.65 -9.68 -16.19
C PHE A 267 -4.04 -10.32 -16.37
N ARG A 268 -4.82 -9.81 -17.31
CA ARG A 268 -6.20 -10.26 -17.47
C ARG A 268 -6.27 -11.72 -17.93
N ASP A 269 -7.09 -12.53 -17.23
CA ASP A 269 -7.51 -13.83 -17.74
C ASP A 269 -8.69 -13.64 -18.71
N PRO A 270 -8.53 -13.95 -20.01
CA PRO A 270 -9.59 -13.75 -20.99
C PRO A 270 -10.70 -14.80 -20.89
N GLU A 271 -10.45 -15.96 -20.27
CA GLU A 271 -11.41 -17.07 -20.19
C GLU A 271 -12.29 -16.96 -18.95
N PHE A 272 -11.69 -16.77 -17.77
CA PHE A 272 -12.42 -16.80 -16.48
C PHE A 272 -12.53 -15.42 -15.81
N GLY A 273 -11.98 -14.38 -16.43
CA GLY A 273 -11.95 -13.04 -15.85
C GLY A 273 -10.97 -12.91 -14.68
N GLU A 274 -10.98 -11.75 -14.05
CA GLU A 274 -10.02 -11.33 -13.02
C GLU A 274 -8.57 -11.28 -13.57
N TRP A 275 -7.62 -10.91 -12.73
CA TRP A 275 -6.21 -10.78 -13.09
C TRP A 275 -5.36 -11.87 -12.42
N PHE A 276 -4.39 -12.42 -13.16
CA PHE A 276 -3.30 -13.16 -12.56
C PHE A 276 -2.51 -12.22 -11.60
N GLY A 277 -1.94 -12.80 -10.55
CA GLY A 277 -1.24 -11.97 -9.55
C GLY A 277 0.22 -11.72 -9.88
N TYR A 278 0.87 -12.70 -10.49
CA TYR A 278 2.32 -12.76 -10.60
C TYR A 278 2.72 -13.17 -12.00
N LEU A 279 3.44 -12.27 -12.67
CA LEU A 279 3.98 -12.51 -14.00
C LEU A 279 5.51 -12.51 -13.91
N ASP A 280 6.15 -13.23 -14.80
CA ASP A 280 7.60 -13.10 -15.02
C ASP A 280 7.95 -11.73 -15.63
N ARG A 281 9.23 -11.47 -15.90
CA ARG A 281 9.67 -10.20 -16.49
C ARG A 281 9.05 -9.92 -17.85
N ARG A 282 8.71 -10.98 -18.63
CA ARG A 282 8.17 -10.86 -19.98
C ARG A 282 6.65 -10.65 -20.01
N GLY A 283 6.00 -10.76 -18.85
CA GLY A 283 4.56 -10.62 -18.73
C GLY A 283 3.79 -11.93 -18.84
N GLU A 284 4.48 -13.08 -18.68
CA GLU A 284 3.83 -14.39 -18.69
C GLU A 284 3.47 -14.82 -17.26
N PRO A 285 2.25 -15.38 -17.03
CA PRO A 285 1.85 -15.85 -15.72
C PRO A 285 2.78 -16.92 -15.15
N THR A 286 3.31 -16.70 -13.94
CA THR A 286 4.17 -17.68 -13.25
C THR A 286 3.37 -18.84 -12.65
N HIS A 287 2.08 -18.61 -12.39
CA HIS A 287 1.10 -19.59 -11.96
C HIS A 287 -0.32 -19.08 -12.27
N GLN A 288 -1.29 -19.99 -12.30
CA GLN A 288 -2.68 -19.64 -12.65
C GLN A 288 -3.57 -19.25 -11.46
N LEU A 289 -3.02 -19.16 -10.27
CA LEU A 289 -3.78 -18.72 -9.10
C LEU A 289 -4.09 -17.23 -9.21
N LYS A 290 -5.36 -16.87 -9.03
CA LYS A 290 -5.86 -15.48 -9.02
C LYS A 290 -6.02 -14.92 -7.63
N GLY A 291 -6.02 -15.76 -6.62
CA GLY A 291 -5.99 -15.43 -5.20
C GLY A 291 -4.91 -16.22 -4.50
N GLY A 292 -4.42 -15.71 -3.38
CA GLY A 292 -3.37 -16.36 -2.61
C GLY A 292 -3.13 -15.66 -1.29
N GLU A 293 -2.02 -16.00 -0.66
CA GLU A 293 -1.64 -15.45 0.65
C GLU A 293 -1.51 -13.91 0.63
N TRP A 294 -1.08 -13.34 -0.51
CA TRP A 294 -0.83 -11.90 -0.65
C TRP A 294 -1.82 -11.20 -1.59
N LYS A 295 -2.44 -11.92 -2.52
CA LYS A 295 -3.41 -11.37 -3.45
C LYS A 295 -4.83 -11.68 -2.99
N GLY A 296 -5.49 -10.69 -2.41
CA GLY A 296 -6.90 -10.71 -2.07
C GLY A 296 -7.71 -9.70 -2.90
N PHE A 297 -8.96 -9.52 -2.51
CA PHE A 297 -9.90 -8.57 -3.12
C PHE A 297 -9.67 -7.16 -2.56
N PHE A 298 -8.51 -6.57 -2.87
CA PHE A 298 -8.11 -5.24 -2.37
C PHE A 298 -7.59 -4.32 -3.50
N HIS A 299 -6.34 -4.44 -3.93
CA HIS A 299 -5.72 -3.47 -4.86
C HIS A 299 -6.50 -3.29 -6.16
N LEU A 300 -6.84 -4.37 -6.86
CA LEU A 300 -7.54 -4.28 -8.15
C LEU A 300 -8.96 -3.68 -8.00
N PRO A 301 -9.84 -4.19 -7.13
CA PRO A 301 -11.17 -3.61 -6.99
C PRO A 301 -11.14 -2.19 -6.41
N ARG A 302 -10.21 -1.86 -5.50
CA ARG A 302 -10.04 -0.49 -5.01
C ARG A 302 -9.65 0.46 -6.14
N ALA A 303 -8.64 0.11 -6.94
CA ALA A 303 -8.19 0.95 -8.04
C ALA A 303 -9.31 1.18 -9.08
N LEU A 304 -10.05 0.12 -9.45
CA LEU A 304 -11.18 0.24 -10.39
C LEU A 304 -12.32 1.09 -9.83
N LEU A 305 -12.68 0.91 -8.56
CA LEU A 305 -13.68 1.73 -7.89
C LEU A 305 -13.26 3.21 -7.88
N TYR A 306 -12.04 3.50 -7.47
CA TYR A 306 -11.53 4.85 -7.40
C TYR A 306 -11.42 5.51 -8.79
N LEU A 307 -11.10 4.75 -9.83
CA LEU A 307 -11.13 5.26 -11.21
C LEU A 307 -12.55 5.62 -11.64
N VAL A 308 -13.56 4.78 -11.34
CA VAL A 308 -14.95 5.09 -11.65
C VAL A 308 -15.37 6.38 -10.94
N LEU A 309 -15.13 6.48 -9.63
CA LEU A 309 -15.47 7.68 -8.85
C LEU A 309 -14.75 8.93 -9.35
N LEU A 310 -13.47 8.79 -9.77
CA LEU A 310 -12.67 9.89 -10.31
C LEU A 310 -13.19 10.38 -11.67
N LEU A 311 -13.73 9.49 -12.50
CA LEU A 311 -14.24 9.83 -13.82
C LEU A 311 -15.69 10.34 -13.79
N GLU A 312 -16.45 10.03 -12.75
CA GLU A 312 -17.83 10.52 -12.54
C GLU A 312 -17.88 11.88 -11.82
N SER A 313 -16.79 12.31 -11.15
CA SER A 313 -16.65 13.59 -10.45
C SER A 313 -16.17 14.71 -11.38
#